data_e8eb14ea1bca35e4ae54aea46f053f80
#
_entry.id   e8eb14ea1bca35e4ae54aea46f053f80
#
_cell.length_a   1.000
_cell.length_b   1.000
_cell.length_c   1.000
_cell.angle_alpha   90.00
_cell.angle_beta   90.00
_cell.angle_gamma   90.00
#
_symmetry.space_group_name_H-M   'P 1'
#
loop_
_entity.id
_entity.type
_entity.pdbx_description
1 polymer ?
#
loop_
_entity_poly.entity_id
_entity_poly.type
_entity_poly.pdbx_seq_one_letter_code
_entity_poly.pdbx_strand_id
1 'polypeptide(L)'
;MSKVKEQAKVLNQESIAPGIYSLWLQTTVADSARRGQFVSLYCNEHSRVLPRPISICEIDAANHKLRLVYRVVGAGTDEFSKLEAGDEIQIMGPLGNGFEIEGKTPVVIGGGIGVPPMLQLARDLKATGADVHAVMGYRDSNLFLENELRATSTLHIATDDGSVGCHGTVVDALKEADFTPDVIYACGPKPMLRALKEYAMERDIKCYVSMEERMACGVGACLGCVCQTTGVDDHSKVHNTRVCKDGPVFLAQEVEL
;
A
#
# COMPACT_ATOMS: atom_id res chain seq x y z
N MET A 1 -3.41 -15.03 -12.77
CA MET A 1 -3.20 -15.43 -11.36
C MET A 1 -4.50 -15.96 -10.81
N SER A 2 -4.48 -17.10 -10.11
CA SER A 2 -5.68 -17.65 -9.44
C SER A 2 -5.88 -16.87 -8.14
N LYS A 3 -7.08 -16.28 -7.97
CA LYS A 3 -7.51 -15.71 -6.70
C LYS A 3 -7.96 -16.85 -5.79
N VAL A 4 -7.47 -16.85 -4.56
CA VAL A 4 -7.82 -17.84 -3.55
C VAL A 4 -8.74 -17.18 -2.52
N LYS A 5 -9.74 -17.93 -2.04
CA LYS A 5 -10.54 -17.57 -0.87
C LYS A 5 -10.47 -18.71 0.12
N GLU A 6 -9.89 -18.50 1.29
CA GLU A 6 -9.60 -19.54 2.27
C GLU A 6 -9.66 -19.01 3.71
N GLN A 7 -9.55 -19.89 4.69
CA GLN A 7 -9.27 -19.53 6.09
C GLN A 7 -7.75 -19.46 6.25
N ALA A 8 -7.27 -18.29 6.64
CA ALA A 8 -5.87 -18.06 6.98
C ALA A 8 -5.69 -18.14 8.50
N LYS A 9 -4.60 -18.78 8.94
CA LYS A 9 -4.28 -18.86 10.36
C LYS A 9 -3.47 -17.65 10.79
N VAL A 10 -3.87 -17.03 11.89
CA VAL A 10 -3.11 -15.96 12.55
C VAL A 10 -1.85 -16.57 13.19
N LEU A 11 -0.70 -16.08 12.78
CA LEU A 11 0.60 -16.49 13.34
C LEU A 11 1.00 -15.58 14.49
N ASN A 12 0.84 -14.28 14.30
CA ASN A 12 1.13 -13.24 15.29
C ASN A 12 0.34 -11.98 14.96
N GLN A 13 -0.02 -11.24 15.98
CA GLN A 13 -0.53 -9.88 15.88
C GLN A 13 0.04 -9.02 16.98
N GLU A 14 0.44 -7.81 16.64
CA GLU A 14 0.97 -6.82 17.59
C GLU A 14 0.55 -5.41 17.23
N SER A 15 0.38 -4.56 18.24
CA SER A 15 0.23 -3.13 18.06
C SER A 15 1.62 -2.51 17.88
N ILE A 16 1.89 -1.91 16.71
CA ILE A 16 3.19 -1.32 16.38
C ILE A 16 3.22 0.21 16.51
N ALA A 17 2.04 0.83 16.62
CA ALA A 17 1.84 2.24 16.94
C ALA A 17 0.37 2.43 17.41
N PRO A 18 0.00 3.56 18.00
CA PRO A 18 -1.38 3.80 18.44
C PRO A 18 -2.41 3.55 17.33
N GLY A 19 -3.25 2.52 17.51
CA GLY A 19 -4.28 2.12 16.54
C GLY A 19 -3.74 1.48 15.24
N ILE A 20 -2.45 1.16 15.15
CA ILE A 20 -1.81 0.47 14.03
C ILE A 20 -1.39 -0.93 14.47
N TYR A 21 -1.83 -1.94 13.72
CA TYR A 21 -1.57 -3.34 14.01
C TYR A 21 -0.82 -4.01 12.86
N SER A 22 0.12 -4.88 13.23
CA SER A 22 0.86 -5.77 12.34
C SER A 22 0.32 -7.18 12.54
N LEU A 23 -0.19 -7.80 11.47
CA LEU A 23 -0.83 -9.11 11.45
C LEU A 23 -0.10 -10.03 10.50
N TRP A 24 0.49 -11.12 11.01
CA TRP A 24 1.06 -12.20 10.22
C TRP A 24 0.08 -13.35 10.05
N LEU A 25 -0.13 -13.75 8.81
CA LEU A 25 -1.03 -14.83 8.42
C LEU A 25 -0.28 -15.96 7.73
N GLN A 26 -0.63 -17.20 8.04
CA GLN A 26 -0.30 -18.39 7.25
C GLN A 26 -1.38 -18.56 6.19
N THR A 27 -1.02 -18.46 4.91
CA THR A 27 -1.97 -18.47 3.79
C THR A 27 -1.30 -18.79 2.46
N THR A 28 -1.98 -19.57 1.60
CA THR A 28 -1.52 -19.85 0.23
C THR A 28 -1.63 -18.65 -0.71
N VAL A 29 -2.33 -17.59 -0.29
CA VAL A 29 -2.34 -16.30 -1.01
C VAL A 29 -0.93 -15.74 -1.22
N ALA A 30 -0.01 -16.01 -0.26
CA ALA A 30 1.39 -15.59 -0.33
C ALA A 30 2.14 -16.11 -1.57
N ASP A 31 1.78 -17.31 -2.06
CA ASP A 31 2.50 -18.01 -3.14
C ASP A 31 2.46 -17.26 -4.47
N SER A 32 1.43 -16.44 -4.68
CA SER A 32 1.23 -15.67 -5.91
C SER A 32 1.07 -14.17 -5.68
N ALA A 33 1.20 -13.71 -4.44
CA ALA A 33 1.13 -12.30 -4.09
C ALA A 33 2.33 -11.51 -4.65
N ARG A 34 2.10 -10.25 -4.94
CA ARG A 34 3.12 -9.30 -5.41
C ARG A 34 3.01 -7.98 -4.65
N ARG A 35 4.12 -7.26 -4.53
CA ARG A 35 4.19 -5.89 -4.01
C ARG A 35 3.12 -4.98 -4.61
N GLY A 36 2.49 -4.17 -3.78
CA GLY A 36 1.43 -3.24 -4.18
C GLY A 36 0.05 -3.85 -4.36
N GLN A 37 -0.09 -5.18 -4.26
CA GLN A 37 -1.39 -5.83 -4.20
C GLN A 37 -2.00 -5.73 -2.80
N PHE A 38 -3.26 -6.11 -2.70
CA PHE A 38 -4.02 -6.15 -1.46
C PHE A 38 -4.76 -7.48 -1.30
N VAL A 39 -5.33 -7.68 -0.13
CA VAL A 39 -6.24 -8.78 0.19
C VAL A 39 -7.54 -8.24 0.76
N SER A 40 -8.61 -9.00 0.64
CA SER A 40 -9.88 -8.75 1.34
C SER A 40 -9.97 -9.63 2.57
N LEU A 41 -10.06 -9.05 3.76
CA LEU A 41 -10.33 -9.74 5.02
C LEU A 41 -11.83 -9.67 5.35
N TYR A 42 -12.39 -10.79 5.76
CA TYR A 42 -13.80 -10.90 6.14
C TYR A 42 -13.93 -10.95 7.65
N CYS A 43 -14.91 -10.21 8.19
CA CYS A 43 -15.26 -10.30 9.59
C CYS A 43 -15.91 -11.63 9.93
N ASN A 44 -15.70 -12.12 11.14
CA ASN A 44 -16.42 -13.28 11.66
C ASN A 44 -17.85 -12.89 12.11
N GLU A 45 -18.06 -11.62 12.46
CA GLU A 45 -19.38 -11.07 12.76
C GLU A 45 -20.26 -11.01 11.49
N HIS A 46 -21.27 -11.85 11.39
CA HIS A 46 -22.13 -12.03 10.21
C HIS A 46 -22.88 -10.78 9.76
N SER A 47 -23.10 -9.79 10.64
CA SER A 47 -23.73 -8.52 10.28
C SER A 47 -22.81 -7.63 9.42
N ARG A 48 -21.49 -7.92 9.37
CA ARG A 48 -20.47 -7.16 8.64
C ARG A 48 -20.14 -7.81 7.30
N VAL A 49 -21.09 -7.79 6.39
CA VAL A 49 -21.09 -8.54 5.12
C VAL A 49 -19.92 -8.16 4.17
N LEU A 50 -19.55 -6.88 4.13
CA LEU A 50 -18.50 -6.43 3.23
C LEU A 50 -17.10 -6.72 3.81
N PRO A 51 -16.16 -7.22 2.99
CA PRO A 51 -14.77 -7.40 3.43
C PRO A 51 -14.04 -6.06 3.56
N ARG A 52 -12.87 -6.11 4.22
CA ARG A 52 -11.96 -4.97 4.37
C ARG A 52 -10.75 -5.20 3.45
N PRO A 53 -10.55 -4.33 2.43
CA PRO A 53 -9.34 -4.37 1.64
C PRO A 53 -8.17 -3.87 2.48
N ILE A 54 -7.11 -4.68 2.56
CA ILE A 54 -5.87 -4.35 3.28
C ILE A 54 -4.70 -4.60 2.36
N SER A 55 -3.85 -3.59 2.19
CA SER A 55 -2.63 -3.71 1.38
C SER A 55 -1.65 -4.71 2.00
N ILE A 56 -0.96 -5.45 1.16
CA ILE A 56 0.08 -6.38 1.56
C ILE A 56 1.33 -5.57 1.94
N CYS A 57 1.83 -5.79 3.17
CA CYS A 57 3.05 -5.17 3.69
C CYS A 57 4.30 -5.99 3.34
N GLU A 58 4.27 -7.30 3.59
CA GLU A 58 5.37 -8.23 3.32
C GLU A 58 4.87 -9.58 2.84
N ILE A 59 5.70 -10.23 2.02
CA ILE A 59 5.42 -11.53 1.41
C ILE A 59 6.58 -12.48 1.71
N ASP A 60 6.29 -13.59 2.38
CA ASP A 60 7.20 -14.72 2.54
C ASP A 60 6.57 -15.93 1.85
N ALA A 61 6.70 -15.97 0.53
CA ALA A 61 6.11 -17.04 -0.28
C ALA A 61 6.70 -18.42 0.04
N ALA A 62 7.98 -18.49 0.41
CA ALA A 62 8.65 -19.74 0.72
C ALA A 62 8.06 -20.43 1.97
N ASN A 63 7.50 -19.66 2.89
CA ASN A 63 6.87 -20.14 4.12
C ASN A 63 5.35 -19.94 4.13
N HIS A 64 4.73 -19.58 3.00
CA HIS A 64 3.28 -19.29 2.87
C HIS A 64 2.79 -18.25 3.89
N LYS A 65 3.53 -17.12 4.06
CA LYS A 65 3.18 -16.10 5.03
C LYS A 65 2.97 -14.75 4.38
N LEU A 66 1.96 -14.02 4.85
CA LEU A 66 1.71 -12.62 4.53
C LEU A 66 1.72 -11.79 5.79
N ARG A 67 2.35 -10.61 5.72
CA ARG A 67 2.19 -9.56 6.72
C ARG A 67 1.25 -8.48 6.19
N LEU A 68 0.26 -8.16 6.99
CA LEU A 68 -0.65 -7.05 6.77
C LEU A 68 -0.42 -6.03 7.88
N VAL A 69 -0.40 -4.75 7.53
CA VAL A 69 -0.37 -3.67 8.52
C VAL A 69 -1.55 -2.75 8.24
N TYR A 70 -2.38 -2.52 9.25
CA TYR A 70 -3.62 -1.79 9.10
C TYR A 70 -3.90 -0.85 10.27
N ARG A 71 -4.73 0.16 10.01
CA ARG A 71 -5.23 1.08 11.04
C ARG A 71 -6.64 0.68 11.46
N VAL A 72 -6.91 0.77 12.75
CA VAL A 72 -8.27 0.65 13.29
C VAL A 72 -9.04 1.93 12.99
N VAL A 73 -10.04 1.83 12.10
CA VAL A 73 -10.86 2.97 11.66
C VAL A 73 -12.36 2.73 11.80
N GLY A 74 -12.76 1.51 12.14
CA GLY A 74 -14.16 1.15 12.29
C GLY A 74 -14.34 -0.29 12.77
N ALA A 75 -15.58 -0.71 12.92
CA ALA A 75 -15.95 -1.97 13.58
C ALA A 75 -15.29 -3.23 13.01
N GLY A 76 -15.01 -3.27 11.69
CA GLY A 76 -14.33 -4.43 11.09
C GLY A 76 -12.85 -4.50 11.46
N THR A 77 -12.12 -3.39 11.36
CA THR A 77 -10.70 -3.34 11.77
C THR A 77 -10.54 -3.39 13.29
N ASP A 78 -11.53 -2.97 14.05
CA ASP A 78 -11.58 -3.17 15.51
C ASP A 78 -11.78 -4.67 15.87
N GLU A 79 -12.59 -5.40 15.10
CA GLU A 79 -12.69 -6.86 15.24
C GLU A 79 -11.34 -7.53 14.96
N PHE A 80 -10.68 -7.15 13.89
CA PHE A 80 -9.38 -7.71 13.54
C PHE A 80 -8.31 -7.43 14.60
N SER A 81 -8.34 -6.26 15.27
CA SER A 81 -7.35 -5.92 16.30
C SER A 81 -7.41 -6.80 17.56
N LYS A 82 -8.43 -7.64 17.68
CA LYS A 82 -8.63 -8.59 18.78
C LYS A 82 -8.23 -10.03 18.44
N LEU A 83 -7.74 -10.27 17.22
CA LEU A 83 -7.25 -11.59 16.80
C LEU A 83 -5.98 -11.94 17.56
N GLU A 84 -5.87 -13.20 17.95
CA GLU A 84 -4.72 -13.76 18.65
C GLU A 84 -4.05 -14.88 17.83
N ALA A 85 -2.82 -15.21 18.16
CA ALA A 85 -2.11 -16.30 17.51
C ALA A 85 -2.89 -17.63 17.66
N GLY A 86 -3.15 -18.28 16.56
CA GLY A 86 -3.95 -19.50 16.47
C GLY A 86 -5.39 -19.30 15.98
N ASP A 87 -5.90 -18.07 15.99
CA ASP A 87 -7.20 -17.74 15.40
C ASP A 87 -7.19 -17.94 13.88
N GLU A 88 -8.38 -17.98 13.31
CA GLU A 88 -8.59 -18.06 11.86
C GLU A 88 -9.37 -16.83 11.37
N ILE A 89 -8.98 -16.36 10.18
CA ILE A 89 -9.68 -15.27 9.49
C ILE A 89 -9.86 -15.61 8.02
N GLN A 90 -11.04 -15.37 7.48
CA GLN A 90 -11.30 -15.59 6.07
C GLN A 90 -10.61 -14.49 5.24
N ILE A 91 -9.78 -14.92 4.28
CA ILE A 91 -9.03 -14.04 3.37
C ILE A 91 -9.41 -14.38 1.92
N MET A 92 -9.41 -13.35 1.06
CA MET A 92 -9.45 -13.50 -0.39
C MET A 92 -8.34 -12.68 -1.04
N GLY A 93 -7.53 -13.32 -1.89
CA GLY A 93 -6.42 -12.66 -2.58
C GLY A 93 -5.60 -13.59 -3.46
N PRO A 94 -4.47 -13.09 -3.97
CA PRO A 94 -4.12 -11.68 -4.02
C PRO A 94 -5.04 -10.91 -4.99
N LEU A 95 -5.29 -9.64 -4.72
CA LEU A 95 -6.21 -8.79 -5.48
C LEU A 95 -5.48 -7.58 -6.08
N GLY A 96 -5.98 -7.11 -7.21
CA GLY A 96 -5.44 -5.97 -7.94
C GLY A 96 -4.12 -6.25 -8.64
N ASN A 97 -3.55 -5.20 -9.24
CA ASN A 97 -2.25 -5.20 -9.89
C ASN A 97 -1.19 -4.66 -8.93
N GLY A 98 0.04 -5.14 -9.05
CA GLY A 98 1.17 -4.66 -8.26
C GLY A 98 2.00 -3.60 -8.97
N PHE A 99 3.03 -3.09 -8.28
CA PHE A 99 4.01 -2.21 -8.89
C PHE A 99 4.96 -2.97 -9.82
N GLU A 100 5.26 -2.39 -10.98
CA GLU A 100 6.39 -2.82 -11.80
C GLU A 100 7.70 -2.33 -11.17
N ILE A 101 8.78 -3.11 -11.33
CA ILE A 101 10.12 -2.74 -10.85
C ILE A 101 10.89 -2.09 -11.97
N GLU A 102 11.32 -0.86 -11.75
CA GLU A 102 12.19 -0.12 -12.66
C GLU A 102 12.97 0.96 -11.90
N GLY A 103 13.94 1.56 -12.59
CA GLY A 103 14.76 2.63 -12.04
C GLY A 103 16.09 2.15 -11.45
N LYS A 104 17.05 3.07 -11.42
CA LYS A 104 18.37 2.89 -10.78
C LYS A 104 18.41 3.60 -9.43
N THR A 105 17.71 4.72 -9.32
CA THR A 105 17.56 5.52 -8.11
C THR A 105 16.07 5.72 -7.82
N PRO A 106 15.31 4.64 -7.56
CA PRO A 106 13.89 4.72 -7.28
C PRO A 106 13.63 5.31 -5.91
N VAL A 107 12.52 6.07 -5.77
CA VAL A 107 12.02 6.50 -4.48
C VAL A 107 10.65 5.88 -4.19
N VAL A 108 10.52 5.27 -3.02
CA VAL A 108 9.24 4.77 -2.49
C VAL A 108 8.69 5.77 -1.47
N ILE A 109 7.47 6.22 -1.63
CA ILE A 109 6.87 7.28 -0.82
C ILE A 109 5.58 6.77 -0.17
N GLY A 110 5.56 6.76 1.15
CA GLY A 110 4.40 6.34 1.94
C GLY A 110 3.86 7.44 2.83
N GLY A 111 2.54 7.63 2.88
CA GLY A 111 1.91 8.58 3.80
C GLY A 111 0.93 7.88 4.77
N GLY A 112 1.16 8.00 6.09
CA GLY A 112 0.33 7.35 7.09
C GLY A 112 0.18 5.85 6.84
N ILE A 113 -1.05 5.34 6.69
CA ILE A 113 -1.28 3.90 6.45
C ILE A 113 -0.88 3.45 5.01
N GLY A 114 -0.41 4.35 4.17
CA GLY A 114 0.23 4.02 2.89
C GLY A 114 1.71 3.62 3.01
N VAL A 115 2.33 3.73 4.19
CA VAL A 115 3.71 3.29 4.46
C VAL A 115 3.89 1.76 4.31
N PRO A 116 3.02 0.89 4.85
CA PRO A 116 3.21 -0.56 4.83
C PRO A 116 3.44 -1.17 3.44
N PRO A 117 2.66 -0.88 2.39
CA PRO A 117 2.88 -1.49 1.07
C PRO A 117 4.21 -1.08 0.42
N MET A 118 4.85 -0.01 0.88
CA MET A 118 6.15 0.42 0.39
C MET A 118 7.30 -0.48 0.86
N LEU A 119 7.14 -1.22 1.97
CA LEU A 119 8.21 -2.05 2.52
C LEU A 119 8.58 -3.22 1.59
N GLN A 120 7.60 -4.00 1.11
CA GLN A 120 7.88 -5.09 0.16
C GLN A 120 8.48 -4.53 -1.14
N LEU A 121 7.96 -3.42 -1.62
CA LEU A 121 8.48 -2.77 -2.83
C LEU A 121 9.94 -2.33 -2.66
N ALA A 122 10.28 -1.69 -1.53
CA ALA A 122 11.66 -1.28 -1.24
C ALA A 122 12.62 -2.49 -1.18
N ARG A 123 12.20 -3.61 -0.59
CA ARG A 123 12.97 -4.86 -0.58
C ARG A 123 13.21 -5.41 -1.98
N ASP A 124 12.16 -5.47 -2.79
CA ASP A 124 12.25 -6.00 -4.14
C ASP A 124 13.13 -5.11 -5.04
N LEU A 125 13.02 -3.78 -4.92
CA LEU A 125 13.88 -2.83 -5.62
C LEU A 125 15.35 -2.98 -5.18
N LYS A 126 15.62 -3.05 -3.87
CA LYS A 126 16.98 -3.29 -3.35
C LYS A 126 17.58 -4.59 -3.87
N ALA A 127 16.79 -5.64 -4.00
CA ALA A 127 17.24 -6.92 -4.53
C ALA A 127 17.70 -6.85 -6.00
N THR A 128 17.29 -5.84 -6.76
CA THR A 128 17.80 -5.59 -8.12
C THR A 128 19.15 -4.87 -8.15
N GLY A 129 19.64 -4.41 -7.00
CA GLY A 129 20.85 -3.60 -6.89
C GLY A 129 20.63 -2.09 -7.09
N ALA A 130 19.37 -1.63 -7.09
CA ALA A 130 19.04 -0.21 -7.18
C ALA A 130 19.43 0.54 -5.90
N ASP A 131 19.75 1.83 -6.03
CA ASP A 131 19.95 2.77 -4.92
C ASP A 131 18.58 3.30 -4.44
N VAL A 132 17.98 2.55 -3.52
CA VAL A 132 16.60 2.78 -3.10
C VAL A 132 16.53 3.86 -2.03
N HIS A 133 15.74 4.89 -2.29
CA HIS A 133 15.35 5.89 -1.30
C HIS A 133 13.92 5.67 -0.84
N ALA A 134 13.64 5.98 0.43
CA ALA A 134 12.30 5.96 0.99
C ALA A 134 11.97 7.29 1.66
N VAL A 135 10.83 7.88 1.34
CA VAL A 135 10.32 9.10 1.99
C VAL A 135 9.00 8.77 2.66
N MET A 136 8.99 8.75 3.99
CA MET A 136 7.83 8.33 4.77
C MET A 136 7.24 9.48 5.57
N GLY A 137 5.94 9.73 5.36
CA GLY A 137 5.18 10.78 6.04
C GLY A 137 4.33 10.24 7.17
N TYR A 138 4.48 10.85 8.35
CA TYR A 138 3.71 10.55 9.55
C TYR A 138 3.10 11.83 10.12
N ARG A 139 2.15 11.69 11.04
CA ARG A 139 1.57 12.86 11.72
C ARG A 139 2.53 13.41 12.77
N ASP A 140 3.17 12.51 13.51
CA ASP A 140 3.96 12.80 14.71
C ASP A 140 5.07 11.75 14.89
N SER A 141 5.73 11.73 16.05
CA SER A 141 6.80 10.79 16.39
C SER A 141 6.37 9.31 16.56
N ASN A 142 5.10 8.98 16.38
CA ASN A 142 4.63 7.58 16.40
C ASN A 142 4.94 6.89 15.07
N LEU A 143 6.24 6.70 14.80
CA LEU A 143 6.73 6.04 13.60
C LEU A 143 6.49 4.52 13.70
N PHE A 144 6.25 3.88 12.56
CA PHE A 144 6.18 2.43 12.46
C PHE A 144 6.89 1.95 11.19
N LEU A 145 7.43 0.74 11.22
CA LEU A 145 8.25 0.14 10.16
C LEU A 145 9.56 0.90 9.86
N GLU A 146 10.01 1.80 10.73
CA GLU A 146 11.20 2.60 10.51
C GLU A 146 12.46 1.73 10.35
N ASN A 147 12.68 0.78 11.24
CA ASN A 147 13.85 -0.08 11.22
C ASN A 147 13.91 -0.96 9.96
N GLU A 148 12.78 -1.51 9.57
CA GLU A 148 12.66 -2.33 8.36
C GLU A 148 12.91 -1.51 7.09
N LEU A 149 12.42 -0.27 7.03
CA LEU A 149 12.65 0.64 5.91
C LEU A 149 14.12 1.08 5.85
N ARG A 150 14.75 1.41 6.98
CA ARG A 150 16.19 1.70 7.06
C ARG A 150 17.06 0.53 6.61
N ALA A 151 16.62 -0.70 6.85
CA ALA A 151 17.32 -1.90 6.39
C ALA A 151 17.24 -2.10 4.87
N THR A 152 16.24 -1.49 4.20
CA THR A 152 15.96 -1.70 2.78
C THR A 152 16.24 -0.50 1.90
N SER A 153 16.43 0.70 2.46
CA SER A 153 16.54 1.96 1.71
C SER A 153 17.28 3.03 2.51
N THR A 154 17.69 4.11 1.85
CA THR A 154 18.04 5.38 2.49
C THR A 154 16.75 6.07 2.89
N LEU A 155 16.45 6.10 4.20
CA LEU A 155 15.16 6.56 4.72
C LEU A 155 15.19 8.05 5.07
N HIS A 156 14.23 8.79 4.53
CA HIS A 156 13.89 10.17 4.86
C HIS A 156 12.50 10.20 5.52
N ILE A 157 12.34 10.98 6.58
CA ILE A 157 11.09 11.06 7.34
C ILE A 157 10.57 12.50 7.28
N ALA A 158 9.26 12.64 7.08
CA ALA A 158 8.52 13.88 7.28
C ALA A 158 7.47 13.69 8.37
N THR A 159 7.29 14.68 9.24
CA THR A 159 6.21 14.71 10.21
C THR A 159 5.44 16.02 10.14
N ASP A 160 4.11 15.96 10.27
CA ASP A 160 3.25 17.15 10.20
C ASP A 160 3.56 18.12 11.35
N ASP A 161 3.97 17.61 12.52
CA ASP A 161 4.27 18.40 13.71
C ASP A 161 5.78 18.76 13.86
N GLY A 162 6.64 18.28 12.97
CA GLY A 162 8.09 18.50 13.00
C GLY A 162 8.82 17.76 14.13
N SER A 163 8.20 16.79 14.75
CA SER A 163 8.79 16.04 15.88
C SER A 163 9.96 15.13 15.45
N VAL A 164 9.98 14.67 14.19
CA VAL A 164 11.04 13.83 13.63
C VAL A 164 11.24 14.17 12.15
N GLY A 165 12.49 14.31 11.71
CA GLY A 165 12.84 14.53 10.31
C GLY A 165 12.45 15.92 9.80
N CYS A 166 12.04 15.99 8.52
CA CYS A 166 11.56 17.23 7.90
C CYS A 166 10.19 17.62 8.50
N HIS A 167 10.04 18.88 8.90
CA HIS A 167 8.75 19.44 9.29
C HIS A 167 7.95 19.81 8.05
N GLY A 168 6.94 19.06 7.72
CA GLY A 168 6.10 19.29 6.55
C GLY A 168 5.62 18.01 5.87
N THR A 169 5.49 18.09 4.58
CA THR A 169 4.98 17.00 3.74
C THR A 169 6.09 16.09 3.21
N VAL A 170 5.72 14.94 2.66
CA VAL A 170 6.69 14.07 1.96
C VAL A 170 7.32 14.76 0.73
N VAL A 171 6.63 15.74 0.13
CA VAL A 171 7.18 16.52 -0.99
C VAL A 171 8.25 17.48 -0.50
N ASP A 172 8.11 18.04 0.71
CA ASP A 172 9.12 18.90 1.32
C ASP A 172 10.36 18.07 1.65
N ALA A 173 10.21 16.92 2.30
CA ALA A 173 11.31 15.99 2.58
C ALA A 173 11.98 15.48 1.29
N LEU A 174 11.23 15.24 0.22
CA LEU A 174 11.79 14.85 -1.08
C LEU A 174 12.63 15.97 -1.72
N LYS A 175 12.20 17.22 -1.56
CA LYS A 175 12.95 18.41 -2.07
C LYS A 175 14.20 18.70 -1.27
N GLU A 176 14.19 18.42 0.04
CA GLU A 176 15.36 18.61 0.92
C GLU A 176 16.40 17.49 0.77
N ALA A 177 15.99 16.34 0.25
CA ALA A 177 16.87 15.18 0.11
C ALA A 177 17.89 15.39 -1.02
N ASP A 178 19.16 15.02 -0.77
CA ASP A 178 20.27 15.17 -1.72
C ASP A 178 20.34 13.98 -2.71
N PHE A 179 19.25 13.78 -3.48
CA PHE A 179 19.22 12.82 -4.58
C PHE A 179 18.14 13.21 -5.61
N THR A 180 18.26 12.67 -6.81
CA THR A 180 17.26 12.86 -7.87
C THR A 180 16.68 11.50 -8.24
N PRO A 181 15.40 11.25 -7.97
CA PRO A 181 14.77 9.98 -8.34
C PRO A 181 14.56 9.88 -9.85
N ASP A 182 14.75 8.69 -10.40
CA ASP A 182 14.40 8.38 -11.79
C ASP A 182 13.00 7.77 -11.92
N VAL A 183 12.43 7.27 -10.81
CA VAL A 183 11.04 6.83 -10.72
C VAL A 183 10.48 7.03 -9.31
N ILE A 184 9.22 7.41 -9.21
CA ILE A 184 8.48 7.61 -7.97
C ILE A 184 7.41 6.53 -7.83
N TYR A 185 7.35 5.90 -6.67
CA TYR A 185 6.31 4.97 -6.25
C TYR A 185 5.62 5.52 -5.02
N ALA A 186 4.32 5.74 -5.07
CA ALA A 186 3.62 6.40 -3.97
C ALA A 186 2.37 5.65 -3.51
N CYS A 187 2.13 5.64 -2.19
CA CYS A 187 0.89 5.18 -1.57
C CYS A 187 0.53 6.08 -0.39
N GLY A 188 -0.70 6.59 -0.36
CA GLY A 188 -1.16 7.47 0.72
C GLY A 188 -2.40 8.28 0.36
N PRO A 189 -2.71 9.33 1.12
CA PRO A 189 -3.88 10.17 0.90
C PRO A 189 -3.89 10.84 -0.48
N LYS A 190 -5.07 10.99 -1.09
CA LYS A 190 -5.22 11.65 -2.41
C LYS A 190 -4.52 13.00 -2.53
N PRO A 191 -4.57 13.93 -1.54
CA PRO A 191 -3.82 15.19 -1.62
C PRO A 191 -2.30 14.99 -1.77
N MET A 192 -1.73 14.00 -1.06
CA MET A 192 -0.32 13.65 -1.18
C MET A 192 0.00 13.11 -2.59
N LEU A 193 -0.81 12.19 -3.09
CA LEU A 193 -0.63 11.60 -4.42
C LEU A 193 -0.73 12.67 -5.52
N ARG A 194 -1.66 13.64 -5.37
CA ARG A 194 -1.79 14.78 -6.29
C ARG A 194 -0.53 15.64 -6.31
N ALA A 195 -0.01 16.02 -5.15
CA ALA A 195 1.21 16.82 -5.04
C ALA A 195 2.44 16.09 -5.62
N LEU A 196 2.52 14.77 -5.44
CA LEU A 196 3.58 13.95 -6.03
C LEU A 196 3.42 13.79 -7.56
N LYS A 197 2.19 13.69 -8.07
CA LYS A 197 1.91 13.73 -9.51
C LYS A 197 2.39 15.03 -10.14
N GLU A 198 2.06 16.18 -9.54
CA GLU A 198 2.50 17.50 -9.98
C GLU A 198 4.04 17.62 -9.95
N TYR A 199 4.68 17.23 -8.84
CA TYR A 199 6.13 17.20 -8.70
C TYR A 199 6.82 16.35 -9.78
N ALA A 200 6.27 15.18 -10.08
CA ALA A 200 6.82 14.27 -11.09
C ALA A 200 6.64 14.80 -12.52
N MET A 201 5.47 15.38 -12.82
CA MET A 201 5.19 15.96 -14.14
C MET A 201 6.09 17.16 -14.44
N GLU A 202 6.35 18.05 -13.46
CA GLU A 202 7.26 19.19 -13.62
C GLU A 202 8.70 18.78 -13.95
N ARG A 203 9.09 17.56 -13.60
CA ARG A 203 10.48 17.05 -13.72
C ARG A 203 10.64 15.91 -14.72
N ASP A 204 9.56 15.58 -15.43
CA ASP A 204 9.49 14.44 -16.37
C ASP A 204 9.92 13.11 -15.72
N ILE A 205 9.51 12.92 -14.45
CA ILE A 205 9.78 11.69 -13.69
C ILE A 205 8.56 10.78 -13.76
N LYS A 206 8.77 9.50 -14.06
CA LYS A 206 7.71 8.50 -14.04
C LYS A 206 7.20 8.29 -12.62
N CYS A 207 5.88 8.34 -12.44
CA CYS A 207 5.26 8.25 -11.12
C CYS A 207 4.15 7.18 -11.12
N TYR A 208 4.30 6.19 -10.24
CA TYR A 208 3.27 5.21 -9.94
C TYR A 208 2.57 5.56 -8.64
N VAL A 209 1.25 5.50 -8.64
CA VAL A 209 0.41 5.75 -7.46
C VAL A 209 -0.44 4.54 -7.14
N SER A 210 -0.50 4.16 -5.87
CA SER A 210 -1.45 3.18 -5.36
C SER A 210 -2.64 3.90 -4.77
N MET A 211 -3.81 3.69 -5.38
CA MET A 211 -5.05 4.36 -5.00
C MET A 211 -5.88 3.53 -4.03
N GLU A 212 -6.55 4.21 -3.12
CA GLU A 212 -7.53 3.63 -2.21
C GLU A 212 -8.94 4.10 -2.59
N GLU A 213 -9.87 3.15 -2.67
CA GLU A 213 -11.30 3.43 -2.83
C GLU A 213 -12.13 2.48 -1.98
N ARG A 214 -13.38 2.87 -1.70
CA ARG A 214 -14.33 1.99 -1.01
C ARG A 214 -14.63 0.78 -1.90
N MET A 215 -14.48 -0.40 -1.34
CA MET A 215 -14.66 -1.65 -2.08
C MET A 215 -15.78 -2.48 -1.45
N ALA A 216 -16.57 -3.14 -2.33
CA ALA A 216 -17.51 -4.17 -1.92
C ALA A 216 -17.02 -5.56 -2.36
N CYS A 217 -16.92 -5.84 -3.67
CA CYS A 217 -16.56 -7.18 -4.14
C CYS A 217 -15.05 -7.45 -4.19
N GLY A 218 -14.20 -6.44 -4.36
CA GLY A 218 -12.74 -6.58 -4.52
C GLY A 218 -12.27 -7.27 -5.81
N VAL A 219 -13.19 -7.64 -6.71
CA VAL A 219 -12.90 -8.46 -7.91
C VAL A 219 -13.34 -7.83 -9.23
N GLY A 220 -13.83 -6.57 -9.19
CA GLY A 220 -14.23 -5.81 -10.38
C GLY A 220 -15.66 -6.04 -10.86
N ALA A 221 -16.52 -6.73 -10.10
CA ALA A 221 -17.88 -7.05 -10.51
C ALA A 221 -18.92 -5.97 -10.17
N CYS A 222 -18.78 -5.28 -9.02
CA CYS A 222 -19.84 -4.42 -8.48
C CYS A 222 -19.73 -2.92 -8.86
N LEU A 223 -18.62 -2.51 -9.47
CA LEU A 223 -18.31 -1.10 -9.82
C LEU A 223 -18.26 -0.13 -8.63
N GLY A 224 -18.18 -0.62 -7.39
CA GLY A 224 -18.15 0.21 -6.18
C GLY A 224 -16.86 1.00 -5.96
N CYS A 225 -15.74 0.59 -6.61
CA CYS A 225 -14.42 1.20 -6.46
C CYS A 225 -13.94 1.90 -7.74
N VAL A 226 -14.88 2.48 -8.50
CA VAL A 226 -14.57 3.22 -9.73
C VAL A 226 -13.86 4.53 -9.39
N CYS A 227 -12.76 4.82 -10.07
CA CYS A 227 -12.09 6.11 -10.10
C CYS A 227 -12.05 6.67 -11.52
N GLN A 228 -11.86 7.99 -11.64
CA GLN A 228 -11.79 8.65 -12.95
C GLN A 228 -10.39 8.50 -13.55
N THR A 229 -10.36 8.38 -14.89
CA THR A 229 -9.13 8.34 -15.67
C THR A 229 -9.02 9.60 -16.53
N THR A 230 -7.81 10.00 -16.87
CA THR A 230 -7.54 11.15 -17.75
C THR A 230 -7.89 10.87 -19.19
N GLY A 231 -7.86 9.60 -19.59
CA GLY A 231 -8.20 9.13 -20.94
C GLY A 231 -9.56 8.45 -21.00
N VAL A 232 -10.16 8.41 -22.20
CA VAL A 232 -11.36 7.63 -22.52
C VAL A 232 -10.95 6.21 -22.88
N ASP A 233 -11.56 5.21 -22.27
CA ASP A 233 -11.41 3.84 -22.70
C ASP A 233 -12.05 3.62 -24.09
N ASP A 234 -11.27 3.12 -25.03
CA ASP A 234 -11.69 3.00 -26.43
C ASP A 234 -12.84 2.01 -26.64
N HIS A 235 -13.02 1.06 -25.76
CA HIS A 235 -14.06 0.04 -25.84
C HIS A 235 -15.35 0.48 -25.13
N SER A 236 -15.25 0.92 -23.89
CA SER A 236 -16.41 1.31 -23.05
C SER A 236 -16.85 2.75 -23.26
N LYS A 237 -15.99 3.58 -23.86
CA LYS A 237 -16.20 5.04 -24.07
C LYS A 237 -16.45 5.84 -22.78
N VAL A 238 -15.92 5.37 -21.66
CA VAL A 238 -16.01 6.02 -20.35
C VAL A 238 -14.65 6.42 -19.81
N HIS A 239 -14.65 7.44 -18.95
CA HIS A 239 -13.47 7.96 -18.23
C HIS A 239 -13.38 7.35 -16.83
N ASN A 240 -13.37 6.03 -16.72
CA ASN A 240 -13.29 5.40 -15.41
C ASN A 240 -12.62 4.02 -15.45
N THR A 241 -12.08 3.61 -14.30
CA THR A 241 -11.46 2.32 -14.09
C THR A 241 -11.75 1.81 -12.69
N ARG A 242 -11.55 0.52 -12.43
CA ARG A 242 -11.87 -0.13 -11.15
C ARG A 242 -10.61 -0.35 -10.35
N VAL A 243 -10.47 0.35 -9.24
CA VAL A 243 -9.27 0.24 -8.38
C VAL A 243 -8.99 -1.20 -7.96
N CYS A 244 -10.01 -2.02 -7.69
CA CYS A 244 -9.83 -3.39 -7.24
C CYS A 244 -9.40 -4.40 -8.33
N LYS A 245 -9.56 -4.08 -9.61
CA LYS A 245 -9.26 -4.99 -10.71
C LYS A 245 -8.18 -4.44 -11.63
N ASP A 246 -8.34 -3.19 -12.04
CA ASP A 246 -7.50 -2.53 -13.03
C ASP A 246 -6.32 -1.79 -12.34
N GLY A 247 -6.46 -1.48 -11.00
CA GLY A 247 -5.46 -1.00 -10.07
C GLY A 247 -5.13 -2.04 -8.99
N PRO A 248 -4.74 -1.63 -7.77
CA PRO A 248 -4.74 -0.26 -7.23
C PRO A 248 -3.61 0.62 -7.77
N VAL A 249 -2.60 0.04 -8.42
CA VAL A 249 -1.44 0.75 -8.95
C VAL A 249 -1.72 1.24 -10.37
N PHE A 250 -1.49 2.53 -10.58
CA PHE A 250 -1.63 3.21 -11.86
C PHE A 250 -0.43 4.14 -12.12
N LEU A 251 -0.17 4.47 -13.38
CA LEU A 251 0.64 5.65 -13.67
C LEU A 251 -0.14 6.90 -13.26
N ALA A 252 0.51 7.82 -12.57
CA ALA A 252 -0.14 9.02 -12.03
C ALA A 252 -0.82 9.87 -13.11
N GLN A 253 -0.28 9.85 -14.35
CA GLN A 253 -0.83 10.56 -15.50
C GLN A 253 -2.16 9.97 -15.98
N GLU A 254 -2.44 8.69 -15.71
CA GLU A 254 -3.63 7.98 -16.21
C GLU A 254 -4.87 8.17 -15.33
N VAL A 255 -4.71 8.68 -14.11
CA VAL A 255 -5.80 8.81 -13.13
C VAL A 255 -5.99 10.24 -12.64
N GLU A 256 -7.23 10.59 -12.32
CA GLU A 256 -7.56 11.83 -11.62
C GLU A 256 -7.46 11.63 -10.11
N LEU A 257 -6.74 12.54 -9.44
CA LEU A 257 -6.40 12.50 -8.01
C LEU A 257 -7.06 13.64 -7.23
#